data_20e486b690af236f5a972867083dce64
#
_entry.id   20e486b690af236f5a972867083dce64
#
_cell.length_a   1.000
_cell.length_b   1.000
_cell.length_c   1.000
_cell.angle_alpha   90.00
_cell.angle_beta   90.00
_cell.angle_gamma   90.00
#
_symmetry.space_group_name_H-M   'P 1'
#
loop_
_entity.id
_entity.type
_entity.pdbx_description
1 polymer ?
#
loop_
_entity_poly.entity_id
_entity_poly.type
_entity_poly.pdbx_seq_one_letter_code
_entity_poly.pdbx_strand_id
1 'polypeptide(L)'
;MILGAISLDLFATLLGGAVALMPIFARDILQTGPLGLGLLRSAPALGGVLASIYLVRSPLTHSVGKVLFICVAIFGLTTVVFGLSTWLPLSLLALTIMGAADMVSAVLRMSLVPLETPPEIRGRVSAVHSLFTGTSNHLGQIESGVTAAWWGTVPAVVVGGVGTLVVVGLWLRWFPELLRREHLGARRE
;
A
#
# COMPACT_ATOMS: atom_id res chain seq x y z
N MET A 1 19.52 0.92 -1.06
CA MET A 1 18.37 1.83 -0.90
C MET A 1 17.17 1.42 -1.73
N ILE A 2 17.30 1.29 -3.06
CA ILE A 2 16.21 0.83 -3.96
C ILE A 2 15.64 -0.50 -3.47
N LEU A 3 16.48 -1.47 -3.13
CA LEU A 3 16.06 -2.75 -2.58
C LEU A 3 15.20 -2.60 -1.31
N GLY A 4 15.54 -1.67 -0.41
CA GLY A 4 14.76 -1.43 0.81
C GLY A 4 13.37 -0.86 0.50
N ALA A 5 13.25 0.07 -0.44
CA ALA A 5 11.97 0.64 -0.84
C ALA A 5 11.10 -0.37 -1.60
N ILE A 6 11.70 -1.13 -2.55
CA ILE A 6 10.99 -2.16 -3.32
C ILE A 6 10.55 -3.32 -2.43
N SER A 7 11.43 -3.78 -1.53
CA SER A 7 11.09 -4.88 -0.62
C SER A 7 10.04 -4.48 0.42
N LEU A 8 10.08 -3.25 0.94
CA LEU A 8 9.04 -2.73 1.82
C LEU A 8 7.67 -2.79 1.15
N ASP A 9 7.60 -2.33 -0.10
CA ASP A 9 6.37 -2.37 -0.89
C ASP A 9 5.89 -3.80 -1.18
N LEU A 10 6.81 -4.64 -1.59
CA LEU A 10 6.54 -6.04 -1.92
C LEU A 10 5.88 -6.76 -0.72
N PHE A 11 6.46 -6.63 0.47
CA PHE A 11 5.92 -7.24 1.67
C PHE A 11 4.64 -6.57 2.16
N ALA A 12 4.54 -5.24 2.07
CA ALA A 12 3.31 -4.52 2.40
C ALA A 12 2.15 -4.92 1.49
N THR A 13 2.42 -5.06 0.19
CA THR A 13 1.42 -5.47 -0.81
C THR A 13 1.05 -6.95 -0.66
N LEU A 14 2.03 -7.81 -0.38
CA LEU A 14 1.80 -9.24 -0.17
C LEU A 14 0.87 -9.47 1.04
N LEU A 15 1.08 -8.75 2.13
CA LEU A 15 0.27 -8.87 3.35
C LEU A 15 -1.02 -8.02 3.29
N GLY A 16 -1.09 -7.04 2.39
CA GLY A 16 -2.21 -6.10 2.25
C GLY A 16 -3.39 -6.58 1.40
N GLY A 17 -3.53 -7.89 1.16
CA GLY A 17 -4.53 -8.47 0.24
C GLY A 17 -6.01 -8.31 0.60
N ALA A 18 -6.37 -7.37 1.49
CA ALA A 18 -7.74 -7.08 1.92
C ALA A 18 -8.75 -6.84 0.78
N VAL A 19 -8.26 -6.34 -0.37
CA VAL A 19 -9.08 -6.07 -1.56
C VAL A 19 -9.75 -7.34 -2.10
N ALA A 20 -9.07 -8.49 -2.02
CA ALA A 20 -9.61 -9.77 -2.46
C ALA A 20 -10.81 -10.24 -1.62
N LEU A 21 -10.86 -9.81 -0.36
CA LEU A 21 -11.89 -10.22 0.59
C LEU A 21 -13.08 -9.24 0.66
N MET A 22 -13.04 -8.11 -0.07
CA MET A 22 -14.15 -7.13 -0.13
C MET A 22 -15.51 -7.75 -0.47
N PRO A 23 -15.64 -8.72 -1.41
CA PRO A 23 -16.93 -9.35 -1.69
C PRO A 23 -17.53 -10.05 -0.47
N ILE A 24 -16.71 -10.74 0.32
CA ILE A 24 -17.14 -11.43 1.53
C ILE A 24 -17.53 -10.41 2.60
N PHE A 25 -16.75 -9.33 2.77
CA PHE A 25 -17.08 -8.24 3.68
C PHE A 25 -18.41 -7.59 3.34
N ALA A 26 -18.66 -7.28 2.07
CA ALA A 26 -19.91 -6.66 1.62
C ALA A 26 -21.13 -7.55 1.88
N ARG A 27 -20.97 -8.88 1.67
CA ARG A 27 -22.06 -9.84 1.79
C ARG A 27 -22.32 -10.26 3.23
N ASP A 28 -21.30 -10.68 3.96
CA ASP A 28 -21.45 -11.44 5.20
C ASP A 28 -21.27 -10.56 6.45
N ILE A 29 -20.46 -9.49 6.37
CA ILE A 29 -20.12 -8.63 7.51
C ILE A 29 -20.94 -7.34 7.48
N LEU A 30 -20.89 -6.61 6.37
CA LEU A 30 -21.58 -5.33 6.22
C LEU A 30 -23.00 -5.47 5.71
N GLN A 31 -23.37 -6.62 5.14
CA GLN A 31 -24.72 -6.95 4.61
C GLN A 31 -25.28 -5.86 3.67
N THR A 32 -24.45 -5.26 2.84
CA THR A 32 -24.78 -4.10 2.01
C THR A 32 -25.11 -4.44 0.56
N GLY A 33 -25.01 -5.73 0.19
CA GLY A 33 -25.32 -6.20 -1.15
C GLY A 33 -24.40 -5.68 -2.26
N PRO A 34 -24.79 -5.77 -3.54
CA PRO A 34 -23.96 -5.39 -4.69
C PRO A 34 -23.57 -3.91 -4.72
N LEU A 35 -24.46 -3.01 -4.28
CA LEU A 35 -24.17 -1.57 -4.21
C LEU A 35 -23.07 -1.28 -3.18
N GLY A 36 -23.11 -1.91 -2.01
CA GLY A 36 -22.07 -1.78 -1.00
C GLY A 36 -20.72 -2.28 -1.50
N LEU A 37 -20.69 -3.40 -2.23
CA LEU A 37 -19.46 -3.89 -2.85
C LEU A 37 -18.89 -2.89 -3.87
N GLY A 38 -19.76 -2.28 -4.69
CA GLY A 38 -19.35 -1.23 -5.63
C GLY A 38 -18.71 -0.04 -4.92
N LEU A 39 -19.31 0.43 -3.82
CA LEU A 39 -18.78 1.51 -2.99
C LEU A 39 -17.44 1.13 -2.34
N LEU A 40 -17.32 -0.06 -1.77
CA LEU A 40 -16.08 -0.55 -1.17
C LEU A 40 -14.94 -0.61 -2.20
N ARG A 41 -15.20 -1.06 -3.43
CA ARG A 41 -14.21 -1.11 -4.51
C ARG A 41 -13.82 0.25 -5.05
N SER A 42 -14.75 1.22 -5.05
CA SER A 42 -14.46 2.59 -5.52
C SER A 42 -13.74 3.43 -4.47
N ALA A 43 -13.88 3.13 -3.18
CA ALA A 43 -13.31 3.92 -2.09
C ALA A 43 -11.78 4.10 -2.18
N PRO A 44 -10.96 3.04 -2.41
CA PRO A 44 -9.51 3.21 -2.59
C PRO A 44 -9.16 4.07 -3.81
N ALA A 45 -9.91 3.92 -4.91
CA ALA A 45 -9.70 4.71 -6.12
C ALA A 45 -9.98 6.19 -5.87
N LEU A 46 -11.04 6.53 -5.14
CA LEU A 46 -11.34 7.91 -4.72
C LEU A 46 -10.20 8.47 -3.87
N GLY A 47 -9.69 7.70 -2.92
CA GLY A 47 -8.54 8.09 -2.11
C GLY A 47 -7.30 8.37 -2.97
N GLY A 48 -7.00 7.51 -3.93
CA GLY A 48 -5.91 7.67 -4.87
C GLY A 48 -6.05 8.94 -5.73
N VAL A 49 -7.25 9.24 -6.23
CA VAL A 49 -7.52 10.47 -7.00
C VAL A 49 -7.29 11.71 -6.13
N LEU A 50 -7.83 11.75 -4.91
CA LEU A 50 -7.64 12.87 -3.98
C LEU A 50 -6.16 13.09 -3.65
N ALA A 51 -5.42 12.00 -3.38
CA ALA A 51 -3.99 12.05 -3.13
C ALA A 51 -3.20 12.57 -4.36
N SER A 52 -3.58 12.13 -5.57
CA SER A 52 -2.94 12.61 -6.80
C SER A 52 -3.14 14.09 -7.02
N ILE A 53 -4.36 14.61 -6.80
CA ILE A 53 -4.67 16.05 -6.89
C ILE A 53 -3.85 16.84 -5.86
N TYR A 54 -3.73 16.31 -4.64
CA TYR A 54 -2.92 16.93 -3.60
C TYR A 54 -1.44 16.98 -3.99
N LEU A 55 -0.87 15.88 -4.51
CA LEU A 55 0.52 15.80 -4.94
C LEU A 55 0.86 16.75 -6.10
N VAL A 56 -0.09 16.97 -7.03
CA VAL A 56 0.09 17.94 -8.12
C VAL A 56 0.19 19.37 -7.57
N ARG A 57 -0.60 19.71 -6.54
CA ARG A 57 -0.59 21.04 -5.91
C ARG A 57 0.58 21.24 -4.94
N SER A 58 1.00 20.19 -4.28
CA SER A 58 2.04 20.20 -3.25
C SER A 58 3.04 19.06 -3.49
N PRO A 59 3.98 19.22 -4.43
CA PRO A 59 4.95 18.18 -4.75
C PRO A 59 5.80 17.84 -3.51
N LEU A 60 5.89 16.56 -3.19
CA LEU A 60 6.73 16.06 -2.11
C LEU A 60 8.19 16.04 -2.54
N THR A 61 8.92 17.12 -2.25
CA THR A 61 10.34 17.27 -2.58
C THR A 61 11.26 16.94 -1.41
N HIS A 62 10.73 16.93 -0.18
CA HIS A 62 11.49 16.75 1.06
C HIS A 62 11.01 15.54 1.85
N SER A 63 11.93 14.91 2.59
CA SER A 63 11.64 13.82 3.54
C SER A 63 10.93 12.60 2.92
N VAL A 64 11.29 12.27 1.70
CA VAL A 64 10.65 11.20 0.89
C VAL A 64 10.63 9.87 1.62
N GLY A 65 11.72 9.50 2.29
CA GLY A 65 11.81 8.25 3.04
C GLY A 65 10.82 8.21 4.22
N LYS A 66 10.71 9.30 4.98
CA LYS A 66 9.76 9.40 6.11
C LYS A 66 8.32 9.29 5.63
N VAL A 67 7.99 10.00 4.54
CA VAL A 67 6.64 9.96 3.96
C VAL A 67 6.30 8.56 3.49
N LEU A 68 7.23 7.84 2.86
CA LEU A 68 7.03 6.46 2.42
C LEU A 68 6.67 5.55 3.61
N PHE A 69 7.44 5.59 4.70
CA PHE A 69 7.16 4.80 5.90
C PHE A 69 5.81 5.16 6.54
N ILE A 70 5.49 6.45 6.64
CA ILE A 70 4.21 6.92 7.16
C ILE A 70 3.05 6.40 6.31
N CYS A 71 3.17 6.47 4.98
CA CYS A 71 2.13 5.97 4.08
C CYS A 71 1.91 4.46 4.23
N VAL A 72 2.98 3.66 4.30
CA VAL A 72 2.85 2.21 4.50
C VAL A 72 2.28 1.89 5.89
N ALA A 73 2.64 2.66 6.92
CA ALA A 73 2.05 2.50 8.25
C ALA A 73 0.56 2.85 8.27
N ILE A 74 0.16 3.95 7.61
CA ILE A 74 -1.25 4.32 7.45
C ILE A 74 -2.01 3.23 6.68
N PHE A 75 -1.43 2.70 5.61
CA PHE A 75 -2.00 1.60 4.84
C PHE A 75 -2.26 0.37 5.75
N GLY A 76 -1.29 -0.08 6.53
CA GLY A 76 -1.45 -1.21 7.44
C GLY A 76 -2.48 -0.93 8.54
N LEU A 77 -2.47 0.27 9.13
CA LEU A 77 -3.42 0.67 10.16
C LEU A 77 -4.86 0.70 9.63
N THR A 78 -5.07 1.32 8.48
CA THR A 78 -6.40 1.41 7.86
C THR A 78 -6.91 0.05 7.38
N THR A 79 -6.01 -0.86 6.99
CA THR A 79 -6.36 -2.26 6.71
C THR A 79 -6.90 -2.96 7.97
N VAL A 80 -6.26 -2.76 9.14
CA VAL A 80 -6.75 -3.29 10.42
C VAL A 80 -8.10 -2.68 10.77
N VAL A 81 -8.25 -1.36 10.65
CA VAL A 81 -9.53 -0.67 10.91
C VAL A 81 -10.64 -1.19 10.01
N PHE A 82 -10.37 -1.38 8.72
CA PHE A 82 -11.31 -1.98 7.78
C PHE A 82 -11.69 -3.42 8.20
N GLY A 83 -10.70 -4.24 8.56
CA GLY A 83 -10.92 -5.62 9.00
C GLY A 83 -11.81 -5.76 10.23
N LEU A 84 -11.74 -4.80 11.14
CA LEU A 84 -12.54 -4.76 12.38
C LEU A 84 -13.87 -4.01 12.21
N SER A 85 -14.05 -3.31 11.09
CA SER A 85 -15.23 -2.47 10.88
C SER A 85 -16.45 -3.31 10.51
N THR A 86 -17.55 -3.07 11.23
CA THR A 86 -18.91 -3.60 10.94
C THR A 86 -19.84 -2.51 10.40
N TRP A 87 -19.33 -1.29 10.20
CA TRP A 87 -20.11 -0.14 9.77
C TRP A 87 -19.62 0.40 8.44
N LEU A 88 -20.49 0.44 7.43
CA LEU A 88 -20.13 0.79 6.05
C LEU A 88 -19.42 2.15 5.92
N PRO A 89 -19.86 3.26 6.54
CA PRO A 89 -19.17 4.54 6.42
C PRO A 89 -17.71 4.50 6.95
N LEU A 90 -17.47 3.79 8.05
CA LEU A 90 -16.13 3.62 8.61
C LEU A 90 -15.25 2.80 7.66
N SER A 91 -15.81 1.72 7.09
CA SER A 91 -15.13 0.90 6.10
C SER A 91 -14.73 1.71 4.85
N LEU A 92 -15.65 2.54 4.34
CA LEU A 92 -15.41 3.42 3.19
C LEU A 92 -14.32 4.46 3.50
N LEU A 93 -14.37 5.08 4.68
CA LEU A 93 -13.36 6.05 5.11
C LEU A 93 -11.99 5.38 5.23
N ALA A 94 -11.91 4.23 5.90
CA ALA A 94 -10.67 3.48 6.05
C ALA A 94 -10.06 3.10 4.70
N LEU A 95 -10.88 2.58 3.77
CA LEU A 95 -10.44 2.21 2.42
C LEU A 95 -10.03 3.43 1.58
N THR A 96 -10.69 4.56 1.73
CA THR A 96 -10.32 5.81 1.05
C THR A 96 -8.95 6.31 1.53
N ILE A 97 -8.72 6.33 2.84
CA ILE A 97 -7.42 6.71 3.41
C ILE A 97 -6.34 5.70 3.00
N MET A 98 -6.66 4.40 3.00
CA MET A 98 -5.77 3.34 2.53
C MET A 98 -5.33 3.60 1.07
N GLY A 99 -6.28 3.86 0.17
CA GLY A 99 -5.98 4.13 -1.23
C GLY A 99 -5.20 5.44 -1.45
N ALA A 100 -5.44 6.47 -0.63
CA ALA A 100 -4.66 7.70 -0.65
C ALA A 100 -3.20 7.44 -0.25
N ALA A 101 -2.98 6.70 0.83
CA ALA A 101 -1.65 6.35 1.33
C ALA A 101 -0.88 5.46 0.33
N ASP A 102 -1.56 4.48 -0.29
CA ASP A 102 -0.98 3.63 -1.31
C ASP A 102 -0.55 4.43 -2.55
N MET A 103 -1.40 5.35 -3.03
CA MET A 103 -1.09 6.21 -4.17
C MET A 103 0.13 7.10 -3.93
N VAL A 104 0.22 7.74 -2.75
CA VAL A 104 1.40 8.55 -2.38
C VAL A 104 2.65 7.67 -2.36
N SER A 105 2.58 6.51 -1.73
CA SER A 105 3.67 5.54 -1.67
C SER A 105 4.11 5.09 -3.08
N ALA A 106 3.16 4.77 -3.97
CA ALA A 106 3.42 4.37 -5.35
C ALA A 106 4.12 5.47 -6.15
N VAL A 107 3.65 6.71 -6.07
CA VAL A 107 4.26 7.86 -6.76
C VAL A 107 5.70 8.08 -6.29
N LEU A 108 5.96 8.01 -4.99
CA LEU A 108 7.32 8.14 -4.44
C LEU A 108 8.25 7.05 -4.96
N ARG A 109 7.81 5.80 -4.98
CA ARG A 109 8.61 4.67 -5.51
C ARG A 109 8.86 4.80 -7.00
N MET A 110 7.82 5.12 -7.78
CA MET A 110 7.95 5.34 -9.22
C MET A 110 8.88 6.51 -9.57
N SER A 111 9.03 7.48 -8.67
CA SER A 111 9.96 8.59 -8.83
C SER A 111 11.39 8.23 -8.41
N LEU A 112 11.57 7.47 -7.33
CA LEU A 112 12.88 7.10 -6.80
C LEU A 112 13.63 6.11 -7.70
N VAL A 113 12.95 5.08 -8.21
CA VAL A 113 13.59 4.02 -8.99
C VAL A 113 14.29 4.55 -10.26
N PRO A 114 13.65 5.37 -11.12
CA PRO A 114 14.32 5.92 -12.30
C PRO A 114 15.42 6.93 -11.98
N LEU A 115 15.31 7.69 -10.88
CA LEU A 115 16.29 8.70 -10.51
C LEU A 115 17.63 8.10 -10.05
N GLU A 116 17.59 6.93 -9.42
CA GLU A 116 18.77 6.20 -8.95
C GLU A 116 19.30 5.17 -9.96
N THR A 117 18.65 5.03 -11.13
CA THR A 117 19.02 4.03 -12.14
C THR A 117 19.69 4.71 -13.33
N PRO A 118 20.87 4.22 -13.79
CA PRO A 118 21.51 4.69 -15.00
C PRO A 118 20.56 4.65 -16.21
N PRO A 119 20.61 5.66 -17.10
CA PRO A 119 19.70 5.77 -18.25
C PRO A 119 19.63 4.50 -19.12
N GLU A 120 20.76 3.80 -19.27
CA GLU A 120 20.94 2.65 -20.17
C GLU A 120 20.11 1.43 -19.74
N ILE A 121 19.84 1.29 -18.43
CA ILE A 121 19.13 0.12 -17.87
C ILE A 121 17.79 0.49 -17.23
N ARG A 122 17.41 1.78 -17.24
CA ARG A 122 16.19 2.29 -16.57
C ARG A 122 14.93 1.56 -17.01
N GLY A 123 14.77 1.31 -18.31
CA GLY A 123 13.60 0.58 -18.83
C GLY A 123 13.53 -0.86 -18.32
N ARG A 124 14.68 -1.55 -18.23
CA ARG A 124 14.75 -2.92 -17.70
C ARG A 124 14.40 -2.97 -16.22
N VAL A 125 14.93 -2.05 -15.43
CA VAL A 125 14.64 -1.96 -13.98
C VAL A 125 13.16 -1.65 -13.74
N SER A 126 12.57 -0.73 -14.51
CA SER A 126 11.15 -0.41 -14.41
C SER A 126 10.25 -1.59 -14.81
N ALA A 127 10.60 -2.33 -15.85
CA ALA A 127 9.87 -3.53 -16.26
C ALA A 127 9.91 -4.62 -15.17
N VAL A 128 11.09 -4.88 -14.61
CA VAL A 128 11.25 -5.85 -13.51
C VAL A 128 10.45 -5.39 -12.29
N HIS A 129 10.52 -4.12 -11.91
CA HIS A 129 9.73 -3.57 -10.80
C HIS A 129 8.22 -3.77 -11.02
N SER A 130 7.70 -3.46 -12.20
CA SER A 130 6.28 -3.64 -12.53
C SER A 130 5.85 -5.11 -12.46
N LEU A 131 6.69 -6.04 -12.95
CA LEU A 131 6.43 -7.48 -12.84
C LEU A 131 6.40 -7.94 -11.39
N PHE A 132 7.36 -7.51 -10.56
CA PHE A 132 7.40 -7.85 -9.14
C PHE A 132 6.16 -7.31 -8.41
N THR A 133 5.80 -6.04 -8.60
CA THR A 133 4.63 -5.43 -7.96
C THR A 133 3.34 -6.14 -8.39
N GLY A 134 3.17 -6.41 -9.69
CA GLY A 134 2.00 -7.14 -10.21
C GLY A 134 1.90 -8.55 -9.61
N THR A 135 3.00 -9.30 -9.62
CA THR A 135 3.05 -10.66 -9.05
C THR A 135 2.75 -10.66 -7.55
N SER A 136 3.31 -9.70 -6.79
CA SER A 136 3.07 -9.58 -5.35
C SER A 136 1.61 -9.27 -5.04
N ASN A 137 0.95 -8.42 -5.85
CA ASN A 137 -0.48 -8.16 -5.72
C ASN A 137 -1.31 -9.45 -5.88
N HIS A 138 -1.01 -10.27 -6.89
CA HIS A 138 -1.72 -11.53 -7.11
C HIS A 138 -1.43 -12.56 -6.02
N LEU A 139 -0.16 -12.69 -5.60
CA LEU A 139 0.21 -13.58 -4.50
C LEU A 139 -0.44 -13.15 -3.18
N GLY A 140 -0.49 -11.85 -2.88
CA GLY A 140 -1.19 -11.34 -1.69
C GLY A 140 -2.68 -11.63 -1.70
N GLN A 141 -3.33 -11.58 -2.86
CA GLN A 141 -4.73 -11.96 -2.99
C GLN A 141 -4.95 -13.46 -2.73
N ILE A 142 -4.06 -14.31 -3.24
CA ILE A 142 -4.10 -15.77 -3.01
C ILE A 142 -3.85 -16.05 -1.51
N GLU A 143 -2.82 -15.45 -0.92
CA GLU A 143 -2.49 -15.60 0.50
C GLU A 143 -3.68 -15.19 1.38
N SER A 144 -4.26 -14.03 1.13
CA SER A 144 -5.44 -13.56 1.86
C SER A 144 -6.65 -14.48 1.69
N GLY A 145 -6.86 -15.05 0.52
CA GLY A 145 -7.92 -16.03 0.26
C GLY A 145 -7.71 -17.31 1.06
N VAL A 146 -6.49 -17.88 1.06
CA VAL A 146 -6.13 -19.07 1.83
C VAL A 146 -6.23 -18.83 3.33
N THR A 147 -5.69 -17.73 3.81
CA THR A 147 -5.73 -17.34 5.22
C THR A 147 -7.18 -17.13 5.69
N ALA A 148 -8.02 -16.52 4.86
CA ALA A 148 -9.44 -16.36 5.15
C ALA A 148 -10.20 -17.70 5.19
N ALA A 149 -9.81 -18.68 4.37
CA ALA A 149 -10.41 -20.00 4.38
C ALA A 149 -10.08 -20.79 5.68
N TRP A 150 -8.90 -20.54 6.27
CA TRP A 150 -8.46 -21.25 7.49
C TRP A 150 -8.89 -20.55 8.78
N TRP A 151 -8.78 -19.24 8.85
CA TRP A 151 -8.96 -18.45 10.08
C TRP A 151 -10.18 -17.53 10.05
N GLY A 152 -10.85 -17.45 8.90
CA GLY A 152 -11.96 -16.54 8.68
C GLY A 152 -11.52 -15.19 8.10
N THR A 153 -12.48 -14.47 7.54
CA THR A 153 -12.23 -13.25 6.75
C THR A 153 -11.68 -12.10 7.59
N VAL A 154 -12.24 -11.86 8.77
CA VAL A 154 -11.81 -10.77 9.66
C VAL A 154 -10.39 -10.99 10.18
N PRO A 155 -10.04 -12.16 10.77
CA PRO A 155 -8.67 -12.43 11.18
C PRO A 155 -7.66 -12.33 10.04
N ALA A 156 -7.99 -12.79 8.83
CA ALA A 156 -7.10 -12.72 7.68
C ALA A 156 -6.72 -11.26 7.35
N VAL A 157 -7.70 -10.36 7.26
CA VAL A 157 -7.44 -8.94 7.00
C VAL A 157 -6.66 -8.27 8.13
N VAL A 158 -7.02 -8.58 9.39
CA VAL A 158 -6.33 -8.00 10.56
C VAL A 158 -4.87 -8.47 10.61
N VAL A 159 -4.62 -9.77 10.41
CA VAL A 159 -3.25 -10.33 10.37
C VAL A 159 -2.44 -9.70 9.23
N GLY A 160 -3.03 -9.52 8.05
CA GLY A 160 -2.38 -8.83 6.94
C GLY A 160 -2.01 -7.38 7.28
N GLY A 161 -2.92 -6.62 7.87
CA GLY A 161 -2.67 -5.24 8.29
C GLY A 161 -1.61 -5.15 9.41
N VAL A 162 -1.68 -6.02 10.42
CA VAL A 162 -0.67 -6.10 11.50
C VAL A 162 0.67 -6.54 10.92
N GLY A 163 0.69 -7.52 10.02
CA GLY A 163 1.90 -7.95 9.32
C GLY A 163 2.58 -6.80 8.57
N THR A 164 1.79 -5.97 7.88
CA THR A 164 2.30 -4.74 7.23
C THR A 164 2.95 -3.80 8.24
N LEU A 165 2.33 -3.56 9.40
CA LEU A 165 2.89 -2.72 10.46
C LEU A 165 4.18 -3.30 11.05
N VAL A 166 4.26 -4.62 11.22
CA VAL A 166 5.48 -5.32 11.66
C VAL A 166 6.59 -5.15 10.63
N VAL A 167 6.29 -5.29 9.35
CA VAL A 167 7.25 -5.03 8.27
C VAL A 167 7.76 -3.61 8.34
N VAL A 168 6.89 -2.60 8.49
CA VAL A 168 7.31 -1.20 8.68
C VAL A 168 8.28 -1.07 9.85
N GLY A 169 7.97 -1.66 11.01
CA GLY A 169 8.82 -1.62 12.21
C GLY A 169 10.19 -2.28 11.98
N LEU A 170 10.23 -3.43 11.30
CA LEU A 170 11.47 -4.12 10.95
C LEU A 170 12.33 -3.31 9.98
N TRP A 171 11.71 -2.73 8.94
CA TRP A 171 12.41 -1.92 7.94
C TRP A 171 12.94 -0.61 8.53
N LEU A 172 12.23 0.01 9.47
CA LEU A 172 12.75 1.17 10.23
C LEU A 172 14.04 0.83 10.96
N ARG A 173 14.18 -0.42 11.43
CA ARG A 173 15.36 -0.89 12.15
C ARG A 173 16.50 -1.33 11.22
N TRP A 174 16.17 -1.95 10.08
CA TRP A 174 17.17 -2.51 9.15
C TRP A 174 17.66 -1.51 8.11
N PHE A 175 16.81 -0.54 7.75
CA PHE A 175 17.12 0.45 6.72
C PHE A 175 16.96 1.90 7.24
N PRO A 176 17.70 2.31 8.30
CA PRO A 176 17.61 3.68 8.85
C PRO A 176 18.04 4.74 7.82
N GLU A 177 18.82 4.35 6.82
CA GLU A 177 19.25 5.23 5.73
C GLU A 177 18.08 5.71 4.85
N LEU A 178 17.01 4.88 4.71
CA LEU A 178 15.80 5.29 3.99
C LEU A 178 15.11 6.47 4.70
N LEU A 179 15.08 6.48 6.02
CA LEU A 179 14.50 7.58 6.83
C LEU A 179 15.25 8.91 6.65
N ARG A 180 16.57 8.85 6.39
CA ARG A 180 17.44 10.03 6.27
C ARG A 180 17.40 10.67 4.88
N ARG A 181 16.68 10.09 3.92
CA ARG A 181 16.52 10.68 2.58
C ARG A 181 15.63 11.91 2.66
N GLU A 182 16.26 13.07 2.47
CA GLU A 182 15.59 14.37 2.51
C GLU A 182 15.11 14.84 1.12
N HIS A 183 15.72 14.41 0.03
CA HIS A 183 15.42 14.92 -1.32
C HIS A 183 15.26 13.81 -2.37
N LEU A 184 14.36 14.06 -3.36
CA LEU A 184 14.18 13.23 -4.56
C LEU A 184 15.34 13.37 -5.57
N GLY A 185 16.28 14.27 -5.37
CA GLY A 185 17.40 14.52 -6.30
C GLY A 185 18.70 13.88 -5.84
N ALA A 186 19.47 13.31 -6.80
CA ALA A 186 20.86 12.94 -6.60
C ALA A 186 21.67 14.17 -6.15
N ARG A 187 22.58 13.99 -5.18
CA ARG A 187 23.66 14.96 -4.97
C ARG A 187 24.33 15.21 -6.33
N ARG A 188 24.19 16.42 -6.83
CA ARG A 188 25.16 16.94 -7.79
C ARG A 188 26.38 17.33 -6.95
N GLU A 189 27.36 16.48 -6.90
CA GLU A 189 28.75 16.85 -6.73
C GLU A 189 29.42 16.82 -8.10
#